data_0a48cb8d1c28c1e4906bf47b8e374807
#
_entry.id   0a48cb8d1c28c1e4906bf47b8e374807
#
_cell.length_a   1.000
_cell.length_b   1.000
_cell.length_c   1.000
_cell.angle_alpha   90.00
_cell.angle_beta   90.00
_cell.angle_gamma   90.00
#
_symmetry.space_group_name_H-M   'P 1'
#
loop_
_entity.id
_entity.type
_entity.pdbx_description
1 polymer ?
#
loop_
_entity_poly.entity_id
_entity_poly.type
_entity_poly.pdbx_seq_one_letter_code
_entity_poly.pdbx_strand_id
1 'polypeptide(L)'
;MTEIVEQKIVSGCKNPFRTFYIAVMHYGVWLLIFLRKEQMQMKLVLAEKPSVAQSIAKVLGAAKREDGYLEGNGYVVSWCVGHLVELAQPEAYDAKYSKWAYADLPIFPMDWQYEVSAGTKKQFGILKKLMAREDVASLVCATDAGREGELIFRLVYHKAGCRKPFERLWISSMEDVAIKE
;
A
#
# COMPACT_ATOMS: atom_id res chain seq x y z
N MET A 1 -38.86 30.12 20.17
CA MET A 1 -39.08 28.69 20.17
C MET A 1 -38.65 28.19 18.79
N THR A 2 -37.56 27.53 18.73
CA THR A 2 -36.91 27.08 17.47
C THR A 2 -37.13 25.58 17.40
N GLU A 3 -38.05 25.12 16.55
CA GLU A 3 -38.21 23.69 16.27
C GLU A 3 -37.11 23.25 15.29
N ILE A 4 -36.33 22.33 15.76
CA ILE A 4 -35.36 21.61 14.92
C ILE A 4 -36.09 20.44 14.30
N VAL A 5 -36.39 20.53 13.00
CA VAL A 5 -36.98 19.39 12.27
C VAL A 5 -35.83 18.52 11.77
N GLU A 6 -35.57 17.44 12.48
CA GLU A 6 -34.74 16.35 12.00
C GLU A 6 -35.49 15.54 10.94
N GLN A 7 -35.24 15.72 9.68
CA GLN A 7 -35.67 14.81 8.65
C GLN A 7 -34.61 13.77 8.37
N LYS A 8 -34.85 12.57 8.86
CA LYS A 8 -34.05 11.38 8.62
C LYS A 8 -34.51 10.76 7.30
N ILE A 9 -33.79 11.02 6.21
CA ILE A 9 -34.06 10.33 4.95
C ILE A 9 -33.35 8.97 5.01
N VAL A 10 -34.14 7.93 5.24
CA VAL A 10 -33.67 6.55 5.12
C VAL A 10 -33.89 6.11 3.68
N SER A 11 -32.89 6.26 2.82
CA SER A 11 -32.89 5.57 1.54
C SER A 11 -32.14 4.25 1.69
N GLY A 12 -32.76 3.17 1.23
CA GLY A 12 -32.35 1.79 1.41
C GLY A 12 -31.04 1.41 0.71
N CYS A 13 -29.93 1.95 1.18
CA CYS A 13 -28.60 1.55 0.73
C CYS A 13 -27.93 0.79 1.88
N LYS A 14 -27.61 -0.50 1.64
CA LYS A 14 -27.00 -1.43 2.60
C LYS A 14 -25.53 -1.11 2.91
N ASN A 15 -25.19 0.16 3.10
CA ASN A 15 -23.84 0.57 3.48
C ASN A 15 -23.91 1.35 4.80
N PRO A 16 -23.47 0.78 5.94
CA PRO A 16 -23.62 1.36 7.27
C PRO A 16 -22.79 2.63 7.52
N PHE A 17 -21.98 3.08 6.57
CA PHE A 17 -21.05 4.21 6.74
C PHE A 17 -21.40 5.46 5.94
N ARG A 18 -22.64 5.60 5.47
CA ARG A 18 -23.11 6.83 4.82
C ARG A 18 -23.98 7.66 5.77
N THR A 19 -23.35 8.49 6.55
CA THR A 19 -24.07 9.54 7.27
C THR A 19 -24.09 10.81 6.42
N PHE A 20 -25.29 11.21 5.96
CA PHE A 20 -25.47 12.49 5.29
C PHE A 20 -25.96 13.50 6.30
N TYR A 21 -25.31 14.64 6.42
CA TYR A 21 -25.81 15.79 7.13
C TYR A 21 -26.40 16.78 6.14
N ILE A 22 -27.65 17.16 6.36
CA ILE A 22 -28.30 18.26 5.63
C ILE A 22 -28.39 19.42 6.59
N ALA A 23 -27.81 20.56 6.21
CA ALA A 23 -28.00 21.78 6.97
C ALA A 23 -29.13 22.61 6.39
N VAL A 24 -29.96 23.16 7.26
CA VAL A 24 -31.08 24.01 6.93
C VAL A 24 -30.71 25.48 7.15
N MET A 25 -31.09 26.33 6.22
CA MET A 25 -30.86 27.78 6.24
C MET A 25 -31.70 28.47 7.34
N HIS A 26 -31.06 29.36 8.06
CA HIS A 26 -31.78 30.35 8.87
C HIS A 26 -31.09 31.72 8.69
N TYR A 27 -31.88 32.75 8.38
CA TYR A 27 -31.48 34.16 8.28
C TYR A 27 -30.31 34.51 7.36
N GLY A 28 -30.39 34.19 6.07
CA GLY A 28 -29.56 34.83 5.03
C GLY A 28 -28.06 34.61 5.10
N VAL A 29 -27.58 33.75 5.97
CA VAL A 29 -26.17 33.38 6.08
C VAL A 29 -25.93 32.02 5.37
N TRP A 30 -25.09 32.05 4.36
CA TRP A 30 -24.63 30.82 3.70
C TRP A 30 -23.63 30.11 4.62
N LEU A 31 -24.08 29.06 5.29
CA LEU A 31 -23.17 28.14 5.96
C LEU A 31 -22.72 27.11 4.92
N LEU A 32 -21.51 27.27 4.40
CA LEU A 32 -20.86 26.28 3.59
C LEU A 32 -20.55 25.06 4.47
N ILE A 33 -21.43 24.06 4.44
CA ILE A 33 -21.12 22.76 5.00
C ILE A 33 -20.21 22.06 4.01
N PHE A 34 -18.95 22.00 4.38
CA PHE A 34 -18.03 21.09 3.76
C PHE A 34 -18.53 19.67 4.03
N LEU A 35 -19.19 19.06 3.05
CA LEU A 35 -19.34 17.62 2.99
C LEU A 35 -17.95 17.03 2.92
N ARG A 36 -17.35 16.78 4.08
CA ARG A 36 -16.16 15.93 4.15
C ARG A 36 -16.65 14.56 3.68
N LYS A 37 -16.43 14.27 2.41
CA LYS A 37 -16.54 12.92 1.90
C LYS A 37 -15.60 12.12 2.78
N GLU A 38 -16.12 11.36 3.72
CA GLU A 38 -15.31 10.37 4.43
C GLU A 38 -14.78 9.45 3.34
N GLN A 39 -13.59 9.73 2.86
CA GLN A 39 -12.89 8.84 1.97
C GLN A 39 -12.69 7.56 2.78
N MET A 40 -13.32 6.48 2.32
CA MET A 40 -13.06 5.16 2.88
C MET A 40 -11.54 4.96 2.87
N GLN A 41 -10.95 4.96 4.06
CA GLN A 41 -9.53 4.73 4.20
C GLN A 41 -9.24 3.27 3.87
N MET A 42 -8.40 3.06 2.87
CA MET A 42 -8.00 1.74 2.41
C MET A 42 -6.70 1.30 3.08
N LYS A 43 -6.53 0.00 3.24
CA LYS A 43 -5.26 -0.62 3.62
C LYS A 43 -4.60 -1.24 2.39
N LEU A 44 -3.33 -0.92 2.15
CA LEU A 44 -2.53 -1.54 1.09
C LEU A 44 -1.80 -2.76 1.65
N VAL A 45 -2.19 -3.94 1.20
CA VAL A 45 -1.54 -5.20 1.54
C VAL A 45 -0.49 -5.51 0.47
N LEU A 46 0.75 -5.71 0.89
CA LEU A 46 1.87 -6.02 0.01
C LEU A 46 2.37 -7.45 0.26
N ALA A 47 2.06 -8.35 -0.64
CA ALA A 47 2.53 -9.73 -0.63
C ALA A 47 3.86 -9.89 -1.37
N GLU A 48 4.55 -11.01 -1.15
CA GLU A 48 5.82 -11.30 -1.84
C GLU A 48 5.62 -11.77 -3.27
N LYS A 49 4.54 -12.56 -3.52
CA LYS A 49 4.26 -13.20 -4.81
C LYS A 49 2.82 -12.99 -5.25
N PRO A 50 2.55 -12.99 -6.58
CA PRO A 50 1.19 -12.83 -7.10
C PRO A 50 0.18 -13.87 -6.57
N SER A 51 0.61 -15.12 -6.40
CA SER A 51 -0.26 -16.20 -5.90
C SER A 51 -0.71 -15.95 -4.46
N VAL A 52 0.21 -15.51 -3.60
CA VAL A 52 -0.07 -15.16 -2.20
C VAL A 52 -1.03 -13.96 -2.14
N ALA A 53 -0.78 -12.93 -2.96
CA ALA A 53 -1.66 -11.77 -3.07
C ALA A 53 -3.10 -12.17 -3.46
N GLN A 54 -3.26 -13.11 -4.41
CA GLN A 54 -4.57 -13.59 -4.83
C GLN A 54 -5.30 -14.34 -3.70
N SER A 55 -4.60 -15.17 -2.94
CA SER A 55 -5.18 -15.87 -1.78
C SER A 55 -5.63 -14.89 -0.72
N ILE A 56 -4.79 -13.90 -0.36
CA ILE A 56 -5.14 -12.85 0.60
C ILE A 56 -6.33 -12.01 0.09
N ALA A 57 -6.30 -11.58 -1.16
CA ALA A 57 -7.36 -10.79 -1.78
C ALA A 57 -8.72 -11.50 -1.76
N LYS A 58 -8.73 -12.82 -2.03
CA LYS A 58 -9.93 -13.65 -1.94
C LYS A 58 -10.52 -13.64 -0.54
N VAL A 59 -9.70 -13.80 0.48
CA VAL A 59 -10.12 -13.80 1.89
C VAL A 59 -10.64 -12.44 2.33
N LEU A 60 -9.98 -11.35 1.90
CA LEU A 60 -10.37 -9.97 2.22
C LEU A 60 -11.54 -9.45 1.38
N GLY A 61 -11.97 -10.17 0.33
CA GLY A 61 -13.03 -9.73 -0.57
C GLY A 61 -12.59 -8.63 -1.55
N ALA A 62 -11.29 -8.51 -1.83
CA ALA A 62 -10.75 -7.60 -2.82
C ALA A 62 -10.83 -8.23 -4.22
N ALA A 63 -12.02 -8.19 -4.83
CA ALA A 63 -12.33 -8.96 -6.04
C ALA A 63 -12.06 -8.21 -7.36
N LYS A 64 -11.98 -6.88 -7.34
CA LYS A 64 -11.74 -6.09 -8.54
C LYS A 64 -10.28 -6.20 -8.97
N ARG A 65 -10.06 -6.80 -10.15
CA ARG A 65 -8.72 -6.98 -10.70
C ARG A 65 -8.30 -5.78 -11.54
N GLU A 66 -7.11 -5.27 -11.23
CA GLU A 66 -6.46 -4.17 -11.94
C GLU A 66 -5.06 -4.58 -12.40
N ASP A 67 -4.38 -3.70 -13.16
CA ASP A 67 -3.00 -3.97 -13.60
C ASP A 67 -2.03 -3.91 -12.40
N GLY A 68 -1.60 -5.09 -11.95
CA GLY A 68 -0.62 -5.25 -10.86
C GLY A 68 -1.20 -5.22 -9.45
N TYR A 69 -2.53 -5.20 -9.25
CA TYR A 69 -3.17 -5.27 -7.93
C TYR A 69 -4.63 -5.74 -8.00
N LEU A 70 -5.20 -6.06 -6.83
CA LEU A 70 -6.64 -6.30 -6.65
C LEU A 70 -7.19 -5.29 -5.66
N GLU A 71 -8.45 -4.88 -5.81
CA GLU A 71 -9.08 -3.87 -4.96
C GLU A 71 -10.50 -4.26 -4.58
N GLY A 72 -10.91 -3.95 -3.36
CA GLY A 72 -12.28 -4.13 -2.87
C GLY A 72 -12.32 -4.20 -1.35
N ASN A 73 -13.51 -4.02 -0.81
CA ASN A 73 -13.82 -4.14 0.62
C ASN A 73 -12.86 -3.34 1.56
N GLY A 74 -12.38 -2.17 1.13
CA GLY A 74 -11.46 -1.35 1.92
C GLY A 74 -9.99 -1.76 1.82
N TYR A 75 -9.65 -2.70 0.94
CA TYR A 75 -8.29 -3.19 0.73
C TYR A 75 -7.84 -2.99 -0.71
N VAL A 76 -6.56 -2.70 -0.84
CA VAL A 76 -5.78 -2.81 -2.08
C VAL A 76 -4.73 -3.88 -1.84
N VAL A 77 -4.73 -4.95 -2.62
CA VAL A 77 -3.78 -6.06 -2.47
C VAL A 77 -2.88 -6.11 -3.69
N SER A 78 -1.60 -5.91 -3.48
CA SER A 78 -0.58 -5.96 -4.52
C SER A 78 0.57 -6.88 -4.10
N TRP A 79 1.58 -7.02 -4.95
CA TRP A 79 2.64 -8.00 -4.74
C TRP A 79 3.98 -7.51 -5.26
N CYS A 80 5.03 -8.08 -4.70
CA CYS A 80 6.35 -8.10 -5.30
C CYS A 80 6.48 -9.30 -6.26
N VAL A 81 7.56 -9.34 -7.01
CA VAL A 81 7.97 -10.49 -7.85
C VAL A 81 9.37 -10.94 -7.40
N GLY A 82 9.52 -11.21 -6.09
CA GLY A 82 10.80 -11.31 -5.44
C GLY A 82 11.40 -9.94 -5.18
N HIS A 83 12.72 -9.79 -5.25
CA HIS A 83 13.41 -8.51 -5.08
C HIS A 83 13.09 -7.54 -6.21
N LEU A 84 12.41 -6.44 -5.90
CA LEU A 84 12.17 -5.32 -6.83
C LEU A 84 13.28 -4.29 -6.76
N VAL A 85 13.94 -4.22 -5.61
CA VAL A 85 15.00 -3.27 -5.29
C VAL A 85 16.21 -4.05 -4.80
N GLU A 86 17.36 -3.75 -5.33
CA GLU A 86 18.63 -4.41 -5.05
C GLU A 86 19.70 -3.36 -4.71
N LEU A 87 20.82 -3.79 -4.14
CA LEU A 87 21.98 -2.96 -4.02
C LEU A 87 22.51 -2.59 -5.42
N ALA A 88 22.90 -1.34 -5.57
CA ALA A 88 23.55 -0.89 -6.81
C ALA A 88 24.84 -1.69 -7.06
N GLN A 89 25.13 -1.91 -8.34
CA GLN A 89 26.36 -2.60 -8.73
C GLN A 89 27.59 -1.74 -8.37
N PRO A 90 28.77 -2.35 -8.16
CA PRO A 90 29.97 -1.63 -7.78
C PRO A 90 30.35 -0.47 -8.70
N GLU A 91 30.12 -0.60 -10.00
CA GLU A 91 30.38 0.46 -10.99
C GLU A 91 29.51 1.72 -10.80
N ALA A 92 28.39 1.62 -10.08
CA ALA A 92 27.58 2.79 -9.74
C ALA A 92 28.26 3.70 -8.71
N TYR A 93 29.22 3.17 -7.95
CA TYR A 93 29.99 3.92 -6.96
C TYR A 93 31.27 4.53 -7.56
N ASP A 94 31.97 3.76 -8.43
CA ASP A 94 33.14 4.21 -9.11
C ASP A 94 33.34 3.40 -10.42
N ALA A 95 33.53 4.06 -11.53
CA ALA A 95 33.73 3.44 -12.85
C ALA A 95 34.88 2.43 -12.89
N LYS A 96 35.88 2.55 -11.99
CA LYS A 96 36.99 1.59 -11.90
C LYS A 96 36.53 0.18 -11.56
N TYR A 97 35.40 0.03 -10.82
CA TYR A 97 34.85 -1.27 -10.44
C TYR A 97 34.08 -1.99 -11.55
N SER A 98 33.98 -1.39 -12.75
CA SER A 98 33.42 -2.06 -13.93
C SER A 98 34.21 -3.30 -14.34
N LYS A 99 35.51 -3.34 -14.00
CA LYS A 99 36.38 -4.53 -14.15
C LYS A 99 36.79 -5.01 -12.77
N TRP A 100 36.41 -6.22 -12.43
CA TRP A 100 36.80 -6.84 -11.17
C TRP A 100 38.29 -7.05 -11.06
N ALA A 101 38.92 -6.43 -10.08
CA ALA A 101 40.30 -6.63 -9.72
C ALA A 101 40.46 -6.96 -8.25
N TYR A 102 41.28 -7.96 -7.91
CA TYR A 102 41.47 -8.38 -6.52
C TYR A 102 42.00 -7.24 -5.64
N ALA A 103 42.81 -6.36 -6.21
CA ALA A 103 43.37 -5.19 -5.51
C ALA A 103 42.31 -4.17 -5.06
N ASP A 104 41.11 -4.18 -5.66
CA ASP A 104 40.00 -3.26 -5.32
C ASP A 104 39.10 -3.80 -4.20
N LEU A 105 39.38 -4.99 -3.72
CA LEU A 105 38.58 -5.63 -2.65
C LEU A 105 39.22 -5.42 -1.26
N PRO A 106 38.44 -5.20 -0.23
CA PRO A 106 36.95 -5.10 -0.21
C PRO A 106 36.44 -3.71 -0.62
N ILE A 107 35.30 -3.66 -1.32
CA ILE A 107 34.63 -2.42 -1.68
C ILE A 107 33.72 -1.98 -0.53
N PHE A 108 33.99 -0.83 0.08
CA PHE A 108 33.19 -0.23 1.14
C PHE A 108 32.67 1.15 0.70
N PRO A 109 31.48 1.23 0.10
CA PRO A 109 30.89 2.53 -0.22
C PRO A 109 30.55 3.28 1.08
N MET A 110 30.73 4.60 1.07
CA MET A 110 30.35 5.46 2.19
C MET A 110 28.82 5.47 2.37
N ASP A 111 28.09 5.51 1.26
CA ASP A 111 26.62 5.46 1.22
C ASP A 111 26.16 4.33 0.34
N TRP A 112 25.34 3.44 0.91
CA TRP A 112 24.77 2.32 0.17
C TRP A 112 23.64 2.78 -0.77
N GLN A 113 23.83 2.54 -2.05
CA GLN A 113 22.82 2.86 -3.07
C GLN A 113 21.97 1.64 -3.40
N TYR A 114 20.70 1.89 -3.64
CA TYR A 114 19.72 0.86 -4.00
C TYR A 114 19.07 1.23 -5.33
N GLU A 115 18.90 0.27 -6.20
CA GLU A 115 18.33 0.44 -7.53
C GLU A 115 17.15 -0.48 -7.75
N VAL A 116 16.23 -0.04 -8.63
CA VAL A 116 15.12 -0.87 -9.07
C VAL A 116 15.59 -1.75 -10.21
N SER A 117 15.46 -3.07 -10.05
CA SER A 117 15.83 -4.05 -11.06
C SER A 117 15.12 -3.78 -12.38
N ALA A 118 15.83 -3.87 -13.50
CA ALA A 118 15.32 -3.49 -14.82
C ALA A 118 14.02 -4.22 -15.19
N GLY A 119 13.95 -5.52 -14.88
CA GLY A 119 12.79 -6.38 -15.17
C GLY A 119 11.55 -6.09 -14.32
N THR A 120 11.70 -5.39 -13.20
CA THR A 120 10.62 -5.18 -12.22
C THR A 120 10.15 -3.73 -12.14
N LYS A 121 10.70 -2.84 -12.96
CA LYS A 121 10.37 -1.40 -12.97
C LYS A 121 8.86 -1.11 -13.08
N LYS A 122 8.14 -1.90 -13.90
CA LYS A 122 6.69 -1.74 -14.06
C LYS A 122 5.98 -1.96 -12.73
N GLN A 123 6.22 -3.10 -12.08
CA GLN A 123 5.57 -3.46 -10.82
C GLN A 123 5.97 -2.50 -9.68
N PHE A 124 7.24 -2.12 -9.60
CA PHE A 124 7.68 -1.10 -8.65
C PHE A 124 6.95 0.24 -8.85
N GLY A 125 6.77 0.66 -10.11
CA GLY A 125 6.03 1.88 -10.46
C GLY A 125 4.56 1.82 -10.00
N ILE A 126 3.91 0.66 -10.12
CA ILE A 126 2.54 0.43 -9.61
C ILE A 126 2.53 0.56 -8.08
N LEU A 127 3.41 -0.15 -7.38
CA LEU A 127 3.49 -0.11 -5.92
C LEU A 127 3.75 1.31 -5.41
N LYS A 128 4.67 2.04 -6.03
CA LYS A 128 4.95 3.44 -5.67
C LYS A 128 3.70 4.33 -5.81
N LYS A 129 2.92 4.16 -6.89
CA LYS A 129 1.66 4.88 -7.08
C LYS A 129 0.63 4.50 -6.03
N LEU A 130 0.47 3.21 -5.73
CA LEU A 130 -0.46 2.73 -4.71
C LEU A 130 -0.11 3.26 -3.31
N MET A 131 1.17 3.27 -2.95
CA MET A 131 1.66 3.83 -1.68
C MET A 131 1.44 5.35 -1.58
N ALA A 132 1.42 6.05 -2.70
CA ALA A 132 1.19 7.50 -2.76
C ALA A 132 -0.31 7.88 -2.78
N ARG A 133 -1.25 6.94 -2.96
CA ARG A 133 -2.71 7.20 -3.01
C ARG A 133 -3.16 7.85 -1.70
N GLU A 134 -3.96 8.91 -1.78
CA GLU A 134 -4.48 9.63 -0.63
C GLU A 134 -5.49 8.82 0.19
N ASP A 135 -6.26 7.95 -0.47
CA ASP A 135 -7.23 7.07 0.16
C ASP A 135 -6.60 5.85 0.85
N VAL A 136 -5.32 5.55 0.62
CA VAL A 136 -4.57 4.52 1.34
C VAL A 136 -4.01 5.13 2.64
N ALA A 137 -4.54 4.69 3.78
CA ALA A 137 -4.13 5.21 5.09
C ALA A 137 -2.91 4.49 5.68
N SER A 138 -2.82 3.19 5.49
CA SER A 138 -1.75 2.35 6.05
C SER A 138 -1.41 1.19 5.13
N LEU A 139 -0.27 0.55 5.40
CA LEU A 139 0.18 -0.63 4.69
C LEU A 139 0.13 -1.85 5.60
N VAL A 140 -0.01 -3.03 4.98
CA VAL A 140 0.18 -4.32 5.64
C VAL A 140 1.30 -5.06 4.90
N CYS A 141 2.38 -5.33 5.62
CA CYS A 141 3.48 -6.14 5.13
C CYS A 141 3.08 -7.61 5.21
N ALA A 142 2.73 -8.20 4.08
CA ALA A 142 2.31 -9.60 3.93
C ALA A 142 3.31 -10.43 3.08
N THR A 143 4.57 -10.03 3.08
CA THR A 143 5.69 -10.83 2.58
C THR A 143 6.01 -11.96 3.57
N ASP A 144 6.75 -12.96 3.15
CA ASP A 144 7.06 -14.13 3.98
C ASP A 144 7.61 -13.71 5.36
N ALA A 145 7.18 -14.42 6.40
CA ALA A 145 7.53 -14.12 7.79
C ALA A 145 8.98 -14.56 8.09
N GLY A 146 9.93 -13.83 7.54
CA GLY A 146 11.35 -14.08 7.68
C GLY A 146 12.19 -12.85 7.35
N ARG A 147 13.50 -12.96 7.57
CA ARG A 147 14.45 -11.88 7.29
C ARG A 147 14.39 -11.39 5.84
N GLU A 148 14.26 -12.31 4.90
CA GLU A 148 14.23 -12.02 3.48
C GLU A 148 12.95 -11.27 3.06
N GLY A 149 11.79 -11.78 3.49
CA GLY A 149 10.52 -11.12 3.19
C GLY A 149 10.43 -9.73 3.82
N GLU A 150 10.95 -9.53 5.05
CA GLU A 150 11.03 -8.21 5.65
C GLU A 150 11.95 -7.27 4.84
N LEU A 151 13.09 -7.77 4.37
CA LEU A 151 14.02 -7.00 3.54
C LEU A 151 13.36 -6.55 2.24
N ILE A 152 12.68 -7.45 1.53
CA ILE A 152 11.94 -7.14 0.29
C ILE A 152 10.95 -5.99 0.53
N PHE A 153 10.13 -6.09 1.58
CA PHE A 153 9.16 -5.05 1.92
C PHE A 153 9.84 -3.72 2.23
N ARG A 154 10.86 -3.72 3.11
CA ARG A 154 11.55 -2.50 3.55
C ARG A 154 12.24 -1.77 2.40
N LEU A 155 12.92 -2.50 1.52
CA LEU A 155 13.57 -1.90 0.36
C LEU A 155 12.58 -1.21 -0.57
N VAL A 156 11.44 -1.85 -0.85
CA VAL A 156 10.38 -1.25 -1.67
C VAL A 156 9.78 -0.03 -0.98
N TYR A 157 9.45 -0.14 0.31
CA TYR A 157 8.88 0.93 1.11
C TYR A 157 9.77 2.18 1.13
N HIS A 158 11.06 2.02 1.43
CA HIS A 158 12.03 3.11 1.47
C HIS A 158 12.30 3.69 0.08
N LYS A 159 12.49 2.84 -0.93
CA LYS A 159 12.75 3.30 -2.31
C LYS A 159 11.56 4.03 -2.92
N ALA A 160 10.34 3.66 -2.54
CA ALA A 160 9.13 4.38 -2.93
C ALA A 160 9.00 5.74 -2.23
N GLY A 161 9.74 6.00 -1.16
CA GLY A 161 9.63 7.20 -0.32
C GLY A 161 8.37 7.22 0.53
N CYS A 162 7.81 6.05 0.84
CA CYS A 162 6.60 5.93 1.64
C CYS A 162 6.88 6.30 3.11
N ARG A 163 5.94 7.01 3.74
CA ARG A 163 6.00 7.39 5.17
C ARG A 163 4.74 7.00 5.93
N LYS A 164 3.83 6.27 5.29
CA LYS A 164 2.59 5.82 5.92
C LYS A 164 2.89 4.74 6.95
N PRO A 165 2.10 4.65 8.02
CA PRO A 165 2.25 3.58 9.00
C PRO A 165 2.05 2.21 8.34
N PHE A 166 2.70 1.20 8.86
CA PHE A 166 2.47 -0.17 8.40
C PHE A 166 2.46 -1.16 9.57
N GLU A 167 1.73 -2.24 9.35
CA GLU A 167 1.59 -3.38 10.24
C GLU A 167 2.20 -4.62 9.56
N ARG A 168 2.55 -5.63 10.33
CA ARG A 168 3.05 -6.91 9.82
C ARG A 168 1.97 -7.97 9.95
N LEU A 169 1.62 -8.62 8.83
CA LEU A 169 0.85 -9.85 8.84
C LEU A 169 1.80 -11.00 9.21
N TRP A 170 1.59 -11.60 10.36
CA TRP A 170 2.39 -12.71 10.86
C TRP A 170 1.58 -13.99 10.85
N ILE A 171 1.69 -14.77 9.79
CA ILE A 171 0.98 -16.05 9.62
C ILE A 171 1.96 -17.16 9.31
N SER A 172 1.68 -18.34 9.81
CA SER A 172 2.44 -19.57 9.55
C SER A 172 1.83 -20.44 8.44
N SER A 173 0.60 -20.14 8.02
CA SER A 173 -0.16 -20.87 6.98
C SER A 173 -0.89 -19.88 6.08
N MET A 174 -1.07 -20.25 4.80
CA MET A 174 -1.88 -19.51 3.83
C MET A 174 -3.33 -20.00 3.74
N GLU A 175 -3.80 -20.73 4.75
CA GLU A 175 -5.19 -21.13 4.86
C GLU A 175 -6.09 -19.92 5.18
N ASP A 176 -7.31 -19.95 4.65
CA ASP A 176 -8.28 -18.84 4.77
C ASP A 176 -8.54 -18.45 6.25
N VAL A 177 -8.45 -19.41 7.17
CA VAL A 177 -8.63 -19.16 8.62
C VAL A 177 -7.47 -18.34 9.18
N ALA A 178 -6.23 -18.74 8.88
CA ALA A 178 -5.03 -18.07 9.39
C ALA A 178 -4.86 -16.63 8.85
N ILE A 179 -5.42 -16.35 7.67
CA ILE A 179 -5.38 -15.00 7.10
C ILE A 179 -6.43 -14.07 7.75
N LYS A 180 -7.51 -14.64 8.32
CA LYS A 180 -8.61 -13.87 8.95
C LYS A 180 -8.36 -13.52 10.41
N GLU A 181 -7.57 -14.31 11.12
CA GLU A 181 -7.16 -14.09 12.50
C GLU A 181 -6.17 -12.92 12.62
#